data_421f276fdfa5450432821218420ebe71
#
_entry.id   421f276fdfa5450432821218420ebe71
#
_cell.length_a   1.000
_cell.length_b   1.000
_cell.length_c   1.000
_cell.angle_alpha   90.00
_cell.angle_beta   90.00
_cell.angle_gamma   90.00
#
_symmetry.space_group_name_H-M   'P 1'
#
loop_
_entity.id
_entity.type
_entity.pdbx_description
1 polymer ?
#
loop_
_entity_poly.entity_id
_entity_poly.type
_entity_poly.pdbx_seq_one_letter_code
_entity_poly.pdbx_strand_id
1 'polypeptide(L)'
;MEKNTNIPIKIGAIGGLDENGKNCFIIEVDNDIFVIEAGLKYPDKFTLGIDYIVPDFTYLKENAKRVKAVIVTHAHDDIYGSVPYLLNCLNIPCYLTSNTLTLMKADFESFCDFSKYDFRIVKPSDDITISGHLFHLFSTTHSAADSFGFALKTKLGYIVYTSDYITDYNGLKHYTFDFAKVSSIANERNTLMLLTDSSGADKPGICTPQHTLVPHIRTLLEDQKDRLFVALYTQNFYNIQELIDLVVLNNKKIVIVND
;
A
#
# COMPACT_ATOMS: atom_id res chain seq x y z
N MET A 1 -29.75 -21.96 26.48
CA MET A 1 -29.78 -20.69 25.73
C MET A 1 -28.35 -20.32 25.42
N GLU A 2 -27.87 -20.71 24.26
CA GLU A 2 -26.58 -20.24 23.75
C GLU A 2 -26.68 -18.72 23.56
N LYS A 3 -25.84 -17.98 24.28
CA LYS A 3 -25.68 -16.54 24.01
C LYS A 3 -25.13 -16.43 22.58
N ASN A 4 -25.96 -16.00 21.67
CA ASN A 4 -25.56 -15.68 20.31
C ASN A 4 -24.63 -14.46 20.40
N THR A 5 -23.35 -14.70 20.67
CA THR A 5 -22.29 -13.70 20.70
C THR A 5 -21.85 -13.41 19.25
N ASN A 6 -22.80 -12.94 18.45
CA ASN A 6 -22.49 -12.45 17.13
C ASN A 6 -21.81 -11.09 17.31
N ILE A 7 -20.49 -11.10 17.54
CA ILE A 7 -19.70 -9.87 17.59
C ILE A 7 -19.71 -9.33 16.17
N PRO A 8 -20.32 -8.18 15.91
CA PRO A 8 -20.45 -7.66 14.57
C PRO A 8 -19.04 -7.33 14.03
N ILE A 9 -18.81 -7.68 12.78
CA ILE A 9 -17.68 -7.14 12.04
C ILE A 9 -17.91 -5.64 11.87
N LYS A 10 -16.89 -4.82 12.18
CA LYS A 10 -16.96 -3.39 11.97
C LYS A 10 -15.83 -2.96 11.06
N ILE A 11 -16.13 -2.03 10.19
CA ILE A 11 -15.16 -1.38 9.32
C ILE A 11 -15.31 0.12 9.53
N GLY A 12 -14.20 0.80 9.71
CA GLY A 12 -14.15 2.23 9.92
C GLY A 12 -12.96 2.86 9.23
N ALA A 13 -13.01 4.16 9.05
CA ALA A 13 -11.89 4.96 8.59
C ALA A 13 -11.51 5.97 9.67
N ILE A 14 -10.22 6.07 9.92
CA ILE A 14 -9.63 7.08 10.81
C ILE A 14 -9.07 8.24 9.97
N GLY A 15 -8.78 7.98 8.70
CA GLY A 15 -8.34 8.95 7.70
C GLY A 15 -8.59 8.43 6.30
N GLY A 16 -8.36 9.28 5.28
CA GLY A 16 -8.49 8.89 3.87
C GLY A 16 -9.92 8.93 3.31
N LEU A 17 -10.89 9.48 4.05
CA LEU A 17 -12.22 9.71 3.53
C LEU A 17 -12.40 11.17 3.16
N ASP A 18 -12.90 11.39 1.93
CA ASP A 18 -13.18 12.73 1.38
C ASP A 18 -11.95 13.64 1.35
N GLU A 19 -10.77 13.03 1.32
CA GLU A 19 -9.48 13.70 1.28
C GLU A 19 -8.43 12.87 0.55
N ASN A 20 -7.39 13.52 0.03
CA ASN A 20 -6.22 12.85 -0.53
C ASN A 20 -5.15 12.70 0.55
N GLY A 21 -4.72 11.47 0.80
CA GLY A 21 -3.74 11.12 1.83
C GLY A 21 -4.35 10.71 3.17
N LYS A 22 -3.52 10.43 4.15
CA LYS A 22 -3.87 9.91 5.49
C LYS A 22 -4.67 8.61 5.45
N ASN A 23 -4.43 7.74 4.47
CA ASN A 23 -5.14 6.46 4.40
C ASN A 23 -4.93 5.67 5.70
N CYS A 24 -6.01 5.44 6.43
CA CYS A 24 -5.97 4.68 7.68
C CYS A 24 -7.36 4.10 7.96
N PHE A 25 -7.49 2.81 7.77
CA PHE A 25 -8.74 2.09 7.98
C PHE A 25 -8.61 1.11 9.14
N ILE A 26 -9.72 0.70 9.70
CA ILE A 26 -9.78 -0.34 10.73
C ILE A 26 -10.77 -1.42 10.33
N ILE A 27 -10.39 -2.66 10.60
CA ILE A 27 -11.27 -3.82 10.50
C ILE A 27 -11.32 -4.46 11.88
N GLU A 28 -12.50 -4.53 12.48
CA GLU A 28 -12.73 -5.22 13.75
C GLU A 28 -13.42 -6.57 13.51
N VAL A 29 -12.81 -7.64 14.00
CA VAL A 29 -13.35 -8.99 13.92
C VAL A 29 -13.12 -9.71 15.25
N ASP A 30 -14.14 -10.36 15.79
CA ASP A 30 -14.05 -11.13 17.04
C ASP A 30 -13.40 -10.36 18.22
N ASN A 31 -13.62 -9.06 18.30
CA ASN A 31 -13.04 -8.11 19.28
C ASN A 31 -11.58 -7.69 19.02
N ASP A 32 -10.93 -8.20 17.99
CA ASP A 32 -9.61 -7.76 17.56
C ASP A 32 -9.72 -6.63 16.52
N ILE A 33 -8.80 -5.68 16.57
CA ILE A 33 -8.72 -4.54 15.66
C ILE A 33 -7.45 -4.70 14.82
N PHE A 34 -7.61 -4.65 13.50
CA PHE A 34 -6.54 -4.56 12.53
C PHE A 34 -6.54 -3.19 11.91
N VAL A 35 -5.39 -2.51 11.96
CA VAL A 35 -5.19 -1.22 11.30
C VAL A 35 -4.69 -1.52 9.90
N ILE A 36 -5.32 -0.93 8.91
CA ILE A 36 -4.97 -1.05 7.51
C ILE A 36 -4.50 0.30 7.04
N GLU A 37 -3.23 0.37 6.67
CA GLU A 37 -2.48 1.57 6.37
C GLU A 37 -2.34 2.53 7.57
N ALA A 38 -1.35 3.40 7.52
CA ALA A 38 -1.18 4.55 8.39
C ALA A 38 -0.42 5.62 7.61
N GLY A 39 -1.13 6.27 6.69
CA GLY A 39 -0.58 7.26 5.80
C GLY A 39 -0.51 8.65 6.40
N LEU A 40 0.32 9.49 5.80
CA LEU A 40 0.33 10.92 6.06
C LEU A 40 -0.40 11.69 4.96
N LYS A 41 -0.65 12.96 5.23
CA LYS A 41 -1.10 13.95 4.24
C LYS A 41 -0.23 15.18 4.33
N TYR A 42 0.14 15.72 3.18
CA TYR A 42 0.83 17.01 3.14
C TYR A 42 -0.17 18.15 3.34
N PRO A 43 0.20 19.17 4.10
CA PRO A 43 -0.65 20.35 4.29
C PRO A 43 -0.83 21.11 2.97
N ASP A 44 -1.91 21.84 2.87
CA ASP A 44 -2.08 22.78 1.76
C ASP A 44 -1.22 24.04 1.97
N LYS A 45 -1.13 24.88 0.92
CA LYS A 45 -0.33 26.10 0.92
C LYS A 45 -0.77 27.17 1.94
N PHE A 46 -1.91 27.01 2.59
CA PHE A 46 -2.43 27.92 3.58
C PHE A 46 -2.14 27.46 5.02
N THR A 47 -1.72 26.24 5.21
CA THR A 47 -1.42 25.62 6.52
C THR A 47 0.07 25.81 6.85
N LEU A 48 0.45 27.05 7.17
CA LEU A 48 1.84 27.43 7.41
C LEU A 48 2.39 26.83 8.71
N GLY A 49 3.64 26.34 8.68
CA GLY A 49 4.35 25.79 9.84
C GLY A 49 3.95 24.36 10.20
N ILE A 50 3.22 23.69 9.33
CA ILE A 50 2.89 22.27 9.45
C ILE A 50 3.59 21.52 8.31
N ASP A 51 4.37 20.49 8.65
CA ASP A 51 5.07 19.66 7.65
C ASP A 51 4.20 18.48 7.22
N TYR A 52 3.51 17.82 8.17
CA TYR A 52 2.69 16.65 7.92
C TYR A 52 1.41 16.66 8.74
N ILE A 53 0.37 16.03 8.20
CA ILE A 53 -0.90 15.78 8.87
C ILE A 53 -1.06 14.28 9.00
N VAL A 54 -1.29 13.79 10.22
CA VAL A 54 -1.45 12.36 10.54
C VAL A 54 -2.88 12.05 10.97
N PRO A 55 -3.33 10.78 10.87
CA PRO A 55 -4.62 10.37 11.41
C PRO A 55 -4.73 10.59 12.92
N ASP A 56 -5.94 10.78 13.43
CA ASP A 56 -6.19 10.80 14.88
C ASP A 56 -6.28 9.38 15.43
N PHE A 57 -5.23 8.96 16.13
CA PHE A 57 -5.15 7.62 16.72
C PHE A 57 -5.84 7.48 18.08
N THR A 58 -6.67 8.43 18.50
CA THR A 58 -7.34 8.40 19.83
C THR A 58 -8.16 7.12 20.00
N TYR A 59 -8.96 6.73 19.00
CA TYR A 59 -9.73 5.50 19.07
C TYR A 59 -8.85 4.26 19.25
N LEU A 60 -7.72 4.19 18.56
CA LEU A 60 -6.79 3.07 18.69
C LEU A 60 -6.11 3.03 20.06
N LYS A 61 -5.75 4.19 20.60
CA LYS A 61 -5.17 4.31 21.97
C LYS A 61 -6.15 3.87 23.04
N GLU A 62 -7.40 4.27 22.95
CA GLU A 62 -8.46 3.86 23.88
C GLU A 62 -8.74 2.35 23.81
N ASN A 63 -8.49 1.73 22.66
CA ASN A 63 -8.69 0.31 22.41
C ASN A 63 -7.38 -0.49 22.28
N ALA A 64 -6.26 0.02 22.81
CA ALA A 64 -4.91 -0.52 22.58
C ALA A 64 -4.77 -2.03 22.78
N LYS A 65 -5.44 -2.63 23.77
CA LYS A 65 -5.41 -4.07 24.05
C LYS A 65 -6.05 -4.92 22.94
N ARG A 66 -6.95 -4.32 22.16
CA ARG A 66 -7.65 -4.94 21.05
C ARG A 66 -6.91 -4.80 19.73
N VAL A 67 -6.07 -3.77 19.59
CA VAL A 67 -5.28 -3.55 18.36
C VAL A 67 -4.18 -4.60 18.26
N LYS A 68 -4.20 -5.40 17.17
CA LYS A 68 -3.32 -6.56 17.02
C LYS A 68 -2.17 -6.34 16.04
N ALA A 69 -2.37 -5.49 15.06
CA ALA A 69 -1.35 -5.19 14.06
C ALA A 69 -1.72 -3.96 13.24
N VAL A 70 -0.73 -3.40 12.57
CA VAL A 70 -0.90 -2.57 11.38
C VAL A 70 -0.37 -3.34 10.17
N ILE A 71 -1.11 -3.29 9.06
CA ILE A 71 -0.75 -3.89 7.77
C ILE A 71 -0.56 -2.77 6.77
N VAL A 72 0.62 -2.69 6.16
CA VAL A 72 1.02 -1.64 5.20
C VAL A 72 1.28 -2.30 3.86
N THR A 73 0.46 -1.97 2.88
CA THR A 73 0.39 -2.71 1.63
C THR A 73 1.46 -2.34 0.62
N HIS A 74 1.94 -1.08 0.63
CA HIS A 74 2.96 -0.62 -0.31
C HIS A 74 3.66 0.65 0.17
N ALA A 75 4.64 1.10 -0.63
CA ALA A 75 5.57 2.15 -0.26
C ALA A 75 5.16 3.51 -0.86
N HIS A 76 4.08 4.11 -0.34
CA HIS A 76 3.72 5.50 -0.60
C HIS A 76 3.46 6.25 0.70
N ASP A 77 3.70 7.57 0.73
CA ASP A 77 3.59 8.41 1.92
C ASP A 77 2.19 8.41 2.53
N ASP A 78 1.18 8.43 1.68
CA ASP A 78 -0.23 8.40 2.07
C ASP A 78 -0.69 7.03 2.59
N ILE A 79 0.21 6.04 2.59
CA ILE A 79 0.03 4.65 3.03
C ILE A 79 0.85 4.34 4.27
N TYR A 80 2.14 4.71 4.33
CA TYR A 80 3.01 4.37 5.47
C TYR A 80 3.50 5.58 6.29
N GLY A 81 3.31 6.80 5.79
CA GLY A 81 3.99 7.96 6.36
C GLY A 81 3.65 8.28 7.83
N SER A 82 2.54 7.77 8.35
CA SER A 82 2.19 7.91 9.76
C SER A 82 2.50 6.65 10.61
N VAL A 83 3.07 5.59 10.03
CA VAL A 83 3.42 4.38 10.78
C VAL A 83 4.35 4.67 11.96
N PRO A 84 5.43 5.49 11.83
CA PRO A 84 6.28 5.82 12.96
C PRO A 84 5.53 6.49 14.12
N TYR A 85 4.57 7.35 13.79
CA TYR A 85 3.72 8.03 14.80
C TYR A 85 2.76 7.06 15.49
N LEU A 86 2.15 6.14 14.71
CA LEU A 86 1.28 5.09 15.24
C LEU A 86 2.04 4.15 16.18
N LEU A 87 3.21 3.64 15.76
CA LEU A 87 4.02 2.72 16.55
C LEU A 87 4.61 3.37 17.81
N ASN A 88 4.81 4.68 17.78
CA ASN A 88 5.18 5.44 18.98
C ASN A 88 4.05 5.50 20.02
N CYS A 89 2.79 5.44 19.56
CA CYS A 89 1.62 5.42 20.44
C CYS A 89 1.22 4.01 20.88
N LEU A 90 1.50 3.00 20.07
CA LEU A 90 1.04 1.63 20.25
C LEU A 90 2.16 0.63 19.96
N ASN A 91 2.47 -0.22 20.93
CA ASN A 91 3.45 -1.30 20.73
C ASN A 91 2.77 -2.49 20.07
N ILE A 92 2.58 -2.42 18.75
CA ILE A 92 1.94 -3.44 17.92
C ILE A 92 2.88 -3.85 16.77
N PRO A 93 2.79 -5.10 16.27
CA PRO A 93 3.55 -5.50 15.08
C PRO A 93 3.06 -4.77 13.83
N CYS A 94 4.00 -4.45 12.94
CA CYS A 94 3.77 -3.87 11.63
C CYS A 94 4.13 -4.88 10.54
N TYR A 95 3.15 -5.29 9.74
CA TYR A 95 3.32 -6.21 8.62
C TYR A 95 3.47 -5.42 7.32
N LEU A 96 4.58 -5.63 6.62
CA LEU A 96 4.91 -4.90 5.40
C LEU A 96 5.95 -5.67 4.57
N THR A 97 6.16 -5.27 3.33
CA THR A 97 7.24 -5.84 2.51
C THR A 97 8.61 -5.26 2.86
N SER A 98 9.68 -5.93 2.46
CA SER A 98 11.04 -5.43 2.67
C SER A 98 11.29 -4.10 1.94
N ASN A 99 10.70 -3.93 0.75
CA ASN A 99 10.80 -2.69 -0.02
C ASN A 99 10.16 -1.53 0.75
N THR A 100 8.94 -1.72 1.25
CA THR A 100 8.25 -0.70 2.06
C THR A 100 9.04 -0.33 3.30
N LEU A 101 9.60 -1.31 4.02
CA LEU A 101 10.41 -1.03 5.20
C LEU A 101 11.69 -0.25 4.86
N THR A 102 12.34 -0.58 3.75
CA THR A 102 13.57 0.09 3.32
C THR A 102 13.32 1.56 3.03
N LEU A 103 12.25 1.87 2.29
CA LEU A 103 11.89 3.24 1.95
C LEU A 103 11.42 4.02 3.17
N MET A 104 10.56 3.43 4.00
CA MET A 104 10.12 4.07 5.24
C MET A 104 11.30 4.39 6.17
N LYS A 105 12.32 3.51 6.24
CA LYS A 105 13.54 3.81 7.00
C LYS A 105 14.31 4.98 6.41
N ALA A 106 14.48 5.02 5.09
CA ALA A 106 15.20 6.12 4.42
C ALA A 106 14.52 7.48 4.71
N ASP A 107 13.18 7.52 4.67
CA ASP A 107 12.43 8.76 4.88
C ASP A 107 12.41 9.23 6.33
N PHE A 108 12.45 8.31 7.30
CA PHE A 108 12.20 8.63 8.71
C PHE A 108 13.36 8.29 9.68
N GLU A 109 14.52 7.82 9.21
CA GLU A 109 15.63 7.43 10.08
C GLU A 109 16.21 8.60 10.90
N SER A 110 16.03 9.83 10.43
CA SER A 110 16.52 11.02 11.12
C SER A 110 15.83 11.30 12.45
N PHE A 111 14.60 10.81 12.63
CA PHE A 111 13.80 11.06 13.84
C PHE A 111 13.15 9.82 14.46
N CYS A 112 13.29 8.64 13.83
CA CYS A 112 12.67 7.40 14.28
C CYS A 112 13.71 6.29 14.47
N ASP A 113 13.79 5.75 15.67
CA ASP A 113 14.62 4.58 15.96
C ASP A 113 13.82 3.30 15.67
N PHE A 114 13.97 2.80 14.45
CA PHE A 114 13.26 1.61 13.95
C PHE A 114 13.57 0.32 14.72
N SER A 115 14.67 0.26 15.47
CA SER A 115 15.05 -0.93 16.25
C SER A 115 14.10 -1.22 17.40
N LYS A 116 13.27 -0.26 17.78
CA LYS A 116 12.31 -0.37 18.90
C LYS A 116 11.00 -1.05 18.52
N TYR A 117 10.73 -1.25 17.24
CA TYR A 117 9.45 -1.72 16.75
C TYR A 117 9.51 -3.14 16.16
N ASP A 118 8.40 -3.87 16.25
CA ASP A 118 8.24 -5.23 15.71
C ASP A 118 7.80 -5.15 14.23
N PHE A 119 8.76 -5.14 13.30
CA PHE A 119 8.49 -5.23 11.87
C PHE A 119 8.51 -6.68 11.41
N ARG A 120 7.41 -7.12 10.81
CA ARG A 120 7.22 -8.46 10.27
C ARG A 120 7.16 -8.41 8.76
N ILE A 121 8.24 -8.88 8.14
CA ILE A 121 8.35 -8.87 6.67
C ILE A 121 7.48 -9.96 6.08
N VAL A 122 6.64 -9.56 5.12
CA VAL A 122 5.76 -10.44 4.34
C VAL A 122 6.08 -10.35 2.86
N LYS A 123 5.66 -11.37 2.12
CA LYS A 123 5.65 -11.37 0.66
C LYS A 123 4.20 -11.29 0.16
N PRO A 124 3.96 -10.68 -1.00
CA PRO A 124 2.60 -10.59 -1.56
C PRO A 124 1.89 -11.91 -1.79
N SER A 125 2.63 -13.03 -1.79
CA SER A 125 2.07 -14.39 -1.96
C SER A 125 1.76 -15.12 -0.65
N ASP A 126 2.11 -14.55 0.49
CA ASP A 126 2.03 -15.25 1.78
C ASP A 126 0.58 -15.41 2.26
N ASP A 127 0.37 -16.44 3.06
CA ASP A 127 -0.78 -16.58 3.95
C ASP A 127 -0.28 -16.39 5.37
N ILE A 128 -0.78 -15.38 6.07
CA ILE A 128 -0.32 -15.03 7.41
C ILE A 128 -1.45 -15.14 8.43
N THR A 129 -1.08 -15.47 9.66
CA THR A 129 -2.05 -15.51 10.77
C THR A 129 -1.69 -14.46 11.81
N ILE A 130 -2.63 -13.55 12.08
CA ILE A 130 -2.48 -12.49 13.07
C ILE A 130 -3.55 -12.68 14.15
N SER A 131 -3.17 -12.92 15.39
CA SER A 131 -4.11 -13.14 16.51
C SER A 131 -5.17 -14.22 16.23
N GLY A 132 -4.80 -15.28 15.47
CA GLY A 132 -5.72 -16.35 15.10
C GLY A 132 -6.58 -16.07 13.86
N HIS A 133 -6.48 -14.92 13.25
CA HIS A 133 -7.18 -14.55 12.02
C HIS A 133 -6.26 -14.76 10.80
N LEU A 134 -6.79 -15.44 9.78
CA LEU A 134 -6.05 -15.77 8.56
C LEU A 134 -6.23 -14.70 7.50
N PHE A 135 -5.11 -14.19 6.98
CA PHE A 135 -5.03 -13.25 5.88
C PHE A 135 -4.33 -13.94 4.70
N HIS A 136 -4.99 -14.03 3.57
CA HIS A 136 -4.40 -14.44 2.30
C HIS A 136 -3.93 -13.19 1.56
N LEU A 137 -2.62 -13.00 1.43
CA LEU A 137 -2.06 -11.87 0.70
C LEU A 137 -2.02 -12.21 -0.80
N PHE A 138 -2.23 -11.21 -1.66
CA PHE A 138 -2.07 -11.34 -3.11
C PHE A 138 -1.41 -10.09 -3.67
N SER A 139 -0.55 -10.26 -4.68
CA SER A 139 0.12 -9.12 -5.32
C SER A 139 -0.85 -8.27 -6.12
N THR A 140 -0.58 -6.96 -6.17
CA THR A 140 -1.33 -5.99 -6.96
C THR A 140 -0.39 -5.23 -7.90
N THR A 141 -0.90 -4.80 -9.05
CA THR A 141 -0.16 -3.94 -9.97
C THR A 141 -0.30 -2.50 -9.53
N HIS A 142 0.81 -1.91 -9.12
CA HIS A 142 0.85 -0.51 -8.70
C HIS A 142 2.21 0.10 -9.02
N SER A 143 2.40 1.41 -8.82
CA SER A 143 3.68 2.09 -9.05
C SER A 143 4.77 1.72 -8.03
N ALA A 144 4.40 1.19 -6.88
CA ALA A 144 5.31 0.65 -5.87
C ALA A 144 5.54 -0.85 -6.06
N ALA A 145 6.79 -1.31 -5.94
CA ALA A 145 7.15 -2.71 -6.07
C ALA A 145 6.61 -3.54 -4.90
N ASP A 146 6.23 -4.80 -5.20
CA ASP A 146 5.71 -5.75 -4.22
C ASP A 146 4.48 -5.24 -3.46
N SER A 147 3.66 -4.39 -4.08
CA SER A 147 2.35 -4.02 -3.57
C SER A 147 1.47 -5.23 -3.38
N PHE A 148 0.65 -5.24 -2.34
CA PHE A 148 -0.27 -6.33 -2.08
C PHE A 148 -1.63 -5.87 -1.54
N GLY A 149 -2.65 -6.65 -1.87
CA GLY A 149 -3.92 -6.67 -1.18
C GLY A 149 -4.02 -7.90 -0.29
N PHE A 150 -5.12 -8.05 0.42
CA PHE A 150 -5.38 -9.23 1.24
C PHE A 150 -6.86 -9.62 1.26
N ALA A 151 -7.12 -10.88 1.60
CA ALA A 151 -8.42 -11.39 1.96
C ALA A 151 -8.40 -11.90 3.40
N LEU A 152 -9.10 -11.22 4.30
CA LEU A 152 -9.25 -11.63 5.69
C LEU A 152 -10.39 -12.63 5.81
N LYS A 153 -10.07 -13.85 6.27
CA LYS A 153 -11.04 -14.91 6.50
C LYS A 153 -11.83 -14.65 7.78
N THR A 154 -13.15 -14.57 7.65
CA THR A 154 -14.07 -14.43 8.79
C THR A 154 -15.08 -15.59 8.82
N LYS A 155 -15.85 -15.71 9.89
CA LYS A 155 -16.94 -16.70 9.98
C LYS A 155 -18.04 -16.48 8.93
N LEU A 156 -18.22 -15.22 8.48
CA LEU A 156 -19.27 -14.83 7.56
C LEU A 156 -18.86 -14.80 6.08
N GLY A 157 -17.57 -14.85 5.80
CA GLY A 157 -17.01 -14.75 4.45
C GLY A 157 -15.69 -14.00 4.47
N TYR A 158 -15.15 -13.69 3.30
CA TYR A 158 -13.93 -12.91 3.16
C TYR A 158 -14.21 -11.41 3.15
N ILE A 159 -13.38 -10.63 3.85
CA ILE A 159 -13.22 -9.20 3.64
C ILE A 159 -11.99 -9.04 2.77
N VAL A 160 -12.17 -8.52 1.57
CA VAL A 160 -11.11 -8.33 0.58
C VAL A 160 -10.76 -6.85 0.53
N TYR A 161 -9.46 -6.54 0.71
CA TYR A 161 -8.88 -5.22 0.54
C TYR A 161 -7.88 -5.29 -0.60
N THR A 162 -8.10 -4.53 -1.67
CA THR A 162 -7.24 -4.58 -2.86
C THR A 162 -6.02 -3.70 -2.75
N SER A 163 -6.01 -2.73 -1.83
CA SER A 163 -5.07 -1.61 -1.88
C SER A 163 -5.23 -0.83 -3.21
N ASP A 164 -4.25 -0.01 -3.55
CA ASP A 164 -4.20 0.69 -4.83
C ASP A 164 -3.75 -0.26 -5.92
N TYR A 165 -4.44 -0.22 -7.08
CA TYR A 165 -4.09 -1.09 -8.20
C TYR A 165 -4.57 -0.57 -9.54
N ILE A 166 -3.93 -1.07 -10.57
CA ILE A 166 -4.42 -1.01 -11.95
C ILE A 166 -4.54 -2.43 -12.50
N THR A 167 -5.42 -2.62 -13.46
CA THR A 167 -5.55 -3.90 -14.15
C THR A 167 -4.55 -3.93 -15.31
N ASP A 168 -3.44 -4.66 -15.13
CA ASP A 168 -2.46 -4.92 -16.17
C ASP A 168 -2.03 -6.38 -16.15
N TYR A 169 -2.19 -7.07 -17.28
CA TYR A 169 -1.81 -8.47 -17.45
C TYR A 169 -0.35 -8.66 -17.89
N ASN A 170 0.34 -7.59 -18.28
CA ASN A 170 1.70 -7.58 -18.80
C ASN A 170 2.67 -6.76 -17.94
N GLY A 171 2.34 -6.54 -16.69
CA GLY A 171 3.16 -5.78 -15.76
C GLY A 171 4.57 -6.35 -15.60
N LEU A 172 5.51 -5.49 -15.21
CA LEU A 172 6.87 -5.89 -14.86
C LEU A 172 6.86 -6.85 -13.67
N LYS A 173 7.89 -7.70 -13.57
CA LYS A 173 8.10 -8.54 -12.39
C LYS A 173 8.09 -7.66 -11.12
N HIS A 174 7.46 -8.12 -10.05
CA HIS A 174 7.17 -7.41 -8.80
C HIS A 174 6.07 -6.33 -8.88
N TYR A 175 5.40 -6.21 -10.04
CA TYR A 175 4.30 -5.27 -10.27
C TYR A 175 3.09 -5.95 -10.92
N THR A 176 2.93 -7.25 -10.73
CA THR A 176 1.86 -8.03 -11.35
C THR A 176 0.72 -8.28 -10.37
N PHE A 177 -0.51 -8.25 -10.86
CA PHE A 177 -1.69 -8.61 -10.08
C PHE A 177 -1.92 -10.12 -10.12
N ASP A 178 -2.07 -10.76 -8.95
CA ASP A 178 -2.35 -12.19 -8.86
C ASP A 178 -3.86 -12.48 -8.96
N PHE A 179 -4.40 -12.37 -10.17
CA PHE A 179 -5.79 -12.69 -10.46
C PHE A 179 -6.16 -14.14 -10.15
N ALA A 180 -5.21 -15.07 -10.26
CA ALA A 180 -5.45 -16.49 -10.00
C ALA A 180 -5.73 -16.71 -8.50
N LYS A 181 -4.91 -16.11 -7.62
CA LYS A 181 -5.11 -16.21 -6.17
C LYS A 181 -6.42 -15.56 -5.73
N VAL A 182 -6.72 -14.36 -6.24
CA VAL A 182 -8.00 -13.67 -5.94
C VAL A 182 -9.19 -14.49 -6.39
N SER A 183 -9.14 -15.05 -7.62
CA SER A 183 -10.21 -15.91 -8.12
C SER A 183 -10.38 -17.19 -7.28
N SER A 184 -9.28 -17.80 -6.86
CA SER A 184 -9.30 -18.98 -5.98
C SER A 184 -9.97 -18.66 -4.64
N ILE A 185 -9.62 -17.54 -4.01
CA ILE A 185 -10.20 -17.07 -2.75
C ILE A 185 -11.72 -16.83 -2.92
N ALA A 186 -12.11 -16.15 -3.99
CA ALA A 186 -13.53 -15.87 -4.26
C ALA A 186 -14.36 -17.14 -4.50
N ASN A 187 -13.76 -18.19 -5.05
CA ASN A 187 -14.40 -19.48 -5.27
C ASN A 187 -14.44 -20.36 -4.00
N GLU A 188 -13.51 -20.20 -3.06
CA GLU A 188 -13.49 -20.97 -1.82
C GLU A 188 -14.67 -20.61 -0.91
N ARG A 189 -15.00 -19.32 -0.82
CA ARG A 189 -16.02 -18.82 0.10
C ARG A 189 -16.56 -17.47 -0.37
N ASN A 190 -17.78 -17.14 0.07
CA ASN A 190 -18.41 -15.85 -0.20
C ASN A 190 -17.50 -14.66 0.18
N THR A 191 -17.42 -13.68 -0.68
CA THR A 191 -16.90 -12.35 -0.35
C THR A 191 -17.99 -11.58 0.39
N LEU A 192 -17.73 -11.29 1.66
CA LEU A 192 -18.62 -10.50 2.51
C LEU A 192 -18.55 -9.02 2.13
N MET A 193 -17.36 -8.54 1.86
CA MET A 193 -17.08 -7.14 1.52
C MET A 193 -15.85 -7.02 0.65
N LEU A 194 -15.90 -6.10 -0.30
CA LEU A 194 -14.79 -5.65 -1.12
C LEU A 194 -14.51 -4.18 -0.79
N LEU A 195 -13.30 -3.90 -0.29
CA LEU A 195 -12.73 -2.58 -0.11
C LEU A 195 -11.73 -2.38 -1.24
N THR A 196 -11.98 -1.46 -2.13
CA THR A 196 -11.20 -1.31 -3.37
C THR A 196 -10.90 0.14 -3.67
N ASP A 197 -9.76 0.38 -4.32
CA ASP A 197 -9.42 1.67 -4.89
C ASP A 197 -10.51 2.09 -5.89
N SER A 198 -10.88 3.35 -5.82
CA SER A 198 -11.86 3.98 -6.71
C SER A 198 -11.28 5.16 -7.50
N SER A 199 -9.96 5.34 -7.46
CA SER A 199 -9.28 6.42 -8.16
C SER A 199 -9.55 6.36 -9.66
N GLY A 200 -10.08 7.46 -10.20
CA GLY A 200 -10.42 7.56 -11.63
C GLY A 200 -11.65 6.76 -12.06
N ALA A 201 -12.47 6.22 -11.13
CA ALA A 201 -13.70 5.49 -11.46
C ALA A 201 -14.75 6.35 -12.19
N ASP A 202 -14.63 7.67 -12.09
CA ASP A 202 -15.44 8.67 -12.81
C ASP A 202 -14.95 8.96 -14.23
N LYS A 203 -13.76 8.47 -14.62
CA LYS A 203 -13.14 8.71 -15.92
C LYS A 203 -13.43 7.56 -16.88
N PRO A 204 -13.97 7.84 -18.08
CA PRO A 204 -14.14 6.80 -19.10
C PRO A 204 -12.78 6.37 -19.68
N GLY A 205 -12.67 5.08 -20.04
CA GLY A 205 -11.49 4.54 -20.72
C GLY A 205 -10.85 3.38 -19.99
N ILE A 206 -9.61 3.07 -20.35
CA ILE A 206 -8.79 2.01 -19.81
C ILE A 206 -7.44 2.57 -19.37
N CYS A 207 -6.94 2.15 -18.21
CA CYS A 207 -5.64 2.60 -17.68
C CYS A 207 -4.45 2.01 -18.46
N THR A 208 -4.59 0.79 -18.97
CA THR A 208 -3.54 0.07 -19.68
C THR A 208 -3.59 0.38 -21.17
N PRO A 209 -2.47 0.69 -21.83
CA PRO A 209 -1.08 0.78 -21.36
C PRO A 209 -0.63 2.19 -20.93
N GLN A 210 -1.52 3.08 -20.57
CA GLN A 210 -1.25 4.51 -20.35
C GLN A 210 -0.30 4.81 -19.18
N HIS A 211 -0.16 3.86 -18.24
CA HIS A 211 0.76 3.99 -17.11
C HIS A 211 2.22 3.70 -17.46
N THR A 212 2.52 3.18 -18.65
CA THR A 212 3.87 2.82 -19.07
C THR A 212 4.57 3.97 -19.81
N LEU A 213 5.87 4.13 -19.59
CA LEU A 213 6.70 5.11 -20.30
C LEU A 213 7.21 4.61 -21.65
N VAL A 214 7.23 3.27 -21.86
CA VAL A 214 7.87 2.61 -23.00
C VAL A 214 7.47 3.22 -24.34
N PRO A 215 6.18 3.44 -24.67
CA PRO A 215 5.78 3.98 -25.96
C PRO A 215 6.31 5.39 -26.23
N HIS A 216 6.47 6.19 -25.16
CA HIS A 216 6.86 7.60 -25.26
C HIS A 216 8.37 7.77 -25.27
N ILE A 217 9.10 7.00 -24.48
CA ILE A 217 10.55 7.17 -24.30
C ILE A 217 11.36 6.41 -25.36
N ARG A 218 10.86 5.28 -25.89
CA ARG A 218 11.60 4.45 -26.86
C ARG A 218 12.05 5.27 -28.07
N THR A 219 11.13 5.95 -28.74
CA THR A 219 11.44 6.77 -29.92
C THR A 219 12.45 7.86 -29.61
N LEU A 220 12.30 8.51 -28.44
CA LEU A 220 13.25 9.55 -28.00
C LEU A 220 14.65 8.96 -27.79
N LEU A 221 14.80 7.78 -27.22
CA LEU A 221 16.11 7.14 -26.99
C LEU A 221 16.77 6.67 -28.29
N GLU A 222 15.98 6.21 -29.29
CA GLU A 222 16.47 5.77 -30.57
C GLU A 222 16.99 6.94 -31.44
N ASP A 223 16.27 8.05 -31.46
CA ASP A 223 16.53 9.19 -32.34
C ASP A 223 17.49 10.23 -31.74
N GLN A 224 17.60 10.29 -30.42
CA GLN A 224 18.34 11.34 -29.72
C GLN A 224 19.85 11.09 -29.72
N LYS A 225 20.60 12.11 -30.20
CA LYS A 225 22.05 12.20 -30.08
C LYS A 225 22.50 13.04 -28.88
N ASP A 226 21.60 13.82 -28.33
CA ASP A 226 21.84 14.76 -27.23
C ASP A 226 21.41 14.17 -25.88
N ARG A 227 21.60 14.96 -24.82
CA ARG A 227 21.17 14.57 -23.46
C ARG A 227 19.65 14.63 -23.35
N LEU A 228 19.05 13.60 -22.79
CA LEU A 228 17.63 13.55 -22.44
C LEU A 228 17.49 13.74 -20.92
N PHE A 229 16.71 14.72 -20.52
CA PHE A 229 16.35 14.95 -19.12
C PHE A 229 14.94 14.42 -18.88
N VAL A 230 14.79 13.53 -17.91
CA VAL A 230 13.50 12.93 -17.55
C VAL A 230 13.22 13.25 -16.09
N ALA A 231 12.08 13.89 -15.82
CA ALA A 231 11.59 14.12 -14.47
C ALA A 231 10.48 13.12 -14.16
N LEU A 232 10.63 12.36 -13.08
CA LEU A 232 9.66 11.37 -12.62
C LEU A 232 9.30 11.65 -11.15
N TYR A 233 8.11 11.19 -10.76
CA TYR A 233 7.76 11.15 -9.35
C TYR A 233 8.61 10.11 -8.63
N THR A 234 9.25 10.50 -7.53
CA THR A 234 10.29 9.71 -6.86
C THR A 234 9.79 8.37 -6.32
N GLN A 235 8.52 8.25 -6.00
CA GLN A 235 7.91 7.00 -5.51
C GLN A 235 7.28 6.15 -6.64
N ASN A 236 7.34 6.60 -7.91
CA ASN A 236 6.89 5.80 -9.04
C ASN A 236 8.01 4.86 -9.52
N PHE A 237 8.29 3.84 -8.74
CA PHE A 237 9.35 2.87 -9.03
C PHE A 237 9.08 2.05 -10.28
N TYR A 238 7.82 1.83 -10.65
CA TYR A 238 7.47 1.18 -11.91
C TYR A 238 8.07 1.91 -13.10
N ASN A 239 7.80 3.20 -13.22
CA ASN A 239 8.30 4.00 -14.35
C ASN A 239 9.81 4.21 -14.28
N ILE A 240 10.39 4.32 -13.09
CA ILE A 240 11.85 4.38 -12.90
C ILE A 240 12.51 3.10 -13.42
N GLN A 241 11.96 1.92 -13.09
CA GLN A 241 12.47 0.63 -13.55
C GLN A 241 12.34 0.51 -15.08
N GLU A 242 11.18 0.88 -15.65
CA GLU A 242 11.01 0.89 -17.11
C GLU A 242 12.05 1.76 -17.82
N LEU A 243 12.31 2.96 -17.29
CA LEU A 243 13.29 3.87 -17.85
C LEU A 243 14.70 3.27 -17.80
N ILE A 244 15.10 2.70 -16.67
CA ILE A 244 16.39 2.03 -16.50
C ILE A 244 16.54 0.91 -17.52
N ASP A 245 15.54 0.04 -17.64
CA ASP A 245 15.55 -1.10 -18.55
C ASP A 245 15.67 -0.64 -20.03
N LEU A 246 14.94 0.40 -20.41
CA LEU A 246 15.03 0.99 -21.75
C LEU A 246 16.40 1.61 -22.05
N VAL A 247 16.98 2.33 -21.09
CA VAL A 247 18.31 2.96 -21.23
C VAL A 247 19.38 1.88 -21.41
N VAL A 248 19.33 0.82 -20.61
CA VAL A 248 20.25 -0.34 -20.69
C VAL A 248 20.09 -1.04 -22.03
N LEU A 249 18.85 -1.32 -22.46
CA LEU A 249 18.55 -1.98 -23.73
C LEU A 249 19.09 -1.20 -24.94
N ASN A 250 19.09 0.14 -24.88
CA ASN A 250 19.61 1.01 -25.94
C ASN A 250 21.11 1.34 -25.78
N ASN A 251 21.84 0.66 -24.90
CA ASN A 251 23.27 0.91 -24.63
C ASN A 251 23.58 2.39 -24.30
N LYS A 252 22.66 3.08 -23.64
CA LYS A 252 22.83 4.47 -23.20
C LYS A 252 23.30 4.51 -21.74
N LYS A 253 23.83 5.68 -21.31
CA LYS A 253 24.19 5.93 -19.92
C LYS A 253 23.06 6.64 -19.21
N ILE A 254 22.79 6.24 -17.97
CA ILE A 254 21.86 6.92 -17.09
C ILE A 254 22.64 7.61 -15.96
N VAL A 255 22.21 8.81 -15.59
CA VAL A 255 22.70 9.52 -14.41
C VAL A 255 21.46 9.88 -13.59
N ILE A 256 21.43 9.44 -12.35
CA ILE A 256 20.38 9.79 -11.40
C ILE A 256 20.87 11.04 -10.66
N VAL A 257 20.09 12.09 -10.72
CA VAL A 257 20.31 13.34 -10.01
C VAL A 257 19.25 13.42 -8.93
N ASN A 258 19.64 13.15 -7.71
CA ASN A 258 18.79 13.28 -6.52
C ASN A 258 19.67 13.80 -5.38
N ASP A 259 19.07 14.64 -4.53
CA ASP A 259 19.72 15.14 -3.32
C ASP A 259 19.68 14.08 -2.20
#